data_822d4b7260cda6472f9e61f157cef12c
#
_entry.id   822d4b7260cda6472f9e61f157cef12c
#
_cell.length_a   1.000
_cell.length_b   1.000
_cell.length_c   1.000
_cell.angle_alpha   90.00
_cell.angle_beta   90.00
_cell.angle_gamma   90.00
#
_symmetry.space_group_name_H-M   'P 1'
#
loop_
_entity.id
_entity.type
_entity.pdbx_description
1 polymer ?
#
loop_
_entity_poly.entity_id
_entity_poly.type
_entity_poly.pdbx_seq_one_letter_code
_entity_poly.pdbx_strand_id
1 'polypeptide(L)'
;REGIIVGSACADGEVFDTLLSHGIDKAVEVAKYYDFIEVMPPAIYAPLIAKDLIKDEGAIEQLIRDLIEVANRLDKPVLATGNVHYINPEDAIYREIIVRALGQGAMINRPIGKGENAQPAPLPEAHFRTTNEMLDEFAFLGKDLAYEIVVANTQAMANQIEEVEVVKKDLYTPYIDRAEEQVAEMTYAKAFELYGNPLPDIIDLRIEKELSSILGNG
;
A
#
# COMPACT_ATOMS: atom_id res chain seq x y z
N ARG A 1 3.87 2.97 -17.79
CA ARG A 1 2.84 2.39 -16.90
C ARG A 1 1.48 2.28 -17.59
N GLU A 2 1.47 1.68 -18.76
CA GLU A 2 0.25 1.42 -19.48
C GLU A 2 -0.66 0.47 -18.68
N GLY A 3 -1.96 0.76 -18.61
CA GLY A 3 -2.95 -0.03 -17.88
C GLY A 3 -2.94 0.12 -16.36
N ILE A 4 -2.19 1.08 -15.78
CA ILE A 4 -2.12 1.32 -14.34
C ILE A 4 -2.46 2.78 -14.05
N ILE A 5 -3.42 3.01 -13.15
CA ILE A 5 -3.77 4.33 -12.59
C ILE A 5 -3.09 4.46 -11.23
N VAL A 6 -2.40 5.57 -10.99
CA VAL A 6 -1.61 5.80 -9.77
C VAL A 6 -2.10 7.04 -9.04
N GLY A 7 -2.53 6.88 -7.80
CA GLY A 7 -2.91 7.97 -6.91
C GLY A 7 -1.76 8.49 -6.06
N SER A 8 -1.91 9.69 -5.51
CA SER A 8 -0.90 10.35 -4.67
C SER A 8 -0.70 9.72 -3.28
N ALA A 9 -1.49 8.72 -2.95
CA ALA A 9 -1.56 8.09 -1.63
C ALA A 9 -2.00 9.04 -0.48
N CYS A 10 -1.89 8.54 0.75
CA CYS A 10 -2.37 9.19 1.97
C CYS A 10 -1.36 10.18 2.58
N ALA A 11 -1.50 10.45 3.88
CA ALA A 11 -0.60 11.30 4.66
C ALA A 11 0.89 10.83 4.69
N ASP A 12 1.16 9.61 4.27
CA ASP A 12 2.52 9.08 4.09
C ASP A 12 2.98 9.14 2.62
N GLY A 13 2.15 9.71 1.73
CA GLY A 13 2.45 9.88 0.31
C GLY A 13 3.41 11.02 0.04
N GLU A 14 4.17 10.90 -1.03
CA GLU A 14 5.21 11.88 -1.41
C GLU A 14 4.63 13.28 -1.66
N VAL A 15 3.44 13.37 -2.26
CA VAL A 15 2.78 14.67 -2.52
C VAL A 15 2.43 15.38 -1.23
N PHE A 16 1.86 14.64 -0.26
CA PHE A 16 1.51 15.18 1.06
C PHE A 16 2.75 15.63 1.84
N ASP A 17 3.76 14.78 1.91
CA ASP A 17 5.01 15.09 2.62
C ASP A 17 5.71 16.32 2.01
N THR A 18 5.74 16.40 0.67
CA THR A 18 6.30 17.55 -0.04
C THR A 18 5.50 18.82 0.20
N LEU A 19 4.16 18.74 0.20
CA LEU A 19 3.31 19.89 0.51
C LEU A 19 3.59 20.43 1.92
N LEU A 20 3.65 19.53 2.90
CA LEU A 20 3.88 19.89 4.30
C LEU A 20 5.26 20.47 4.54
N SER A 21 6.30 19.96 3.89
CA SER A 21 7.69 20.34 4.13
C SER A 21 8.23 21.42 3.20
N HIS A 22 7.73 21.52 1.95
CA HIS A 22 8.28 22.39 0.91
C HIS A 22 7.25 23.31 0.24
N GLY A 23 5.97 23.16 0.59
CA GLY A 23 4.88 23.99 0.07
C GLY A 23 4.34 23.55 -1.28
N ILE A 24 3.33 24.29 -1.73
CA ILE A 24 2.46 23.92 -2.84
C ILE A 24 3.19 23.80 -4.19
N ASP A 25 4.13 24.71 -4.50
CA ASP A 25 4.82 24.70 -5.79
C ASP A 25 5.66 23.43 -5.99
N LYS A 26 6.31 22.97 -4.93
CA LYS A 26 7.07 21.70 -4.97
C LYS A 26 6.14 20.48 -5.00
N ALA A 27 5.04 20.51 -4.28
CA ALA A 27 4.04 19.46 -4.34
C ALA A 27 3.44 19.31 -5.74
N VAL A 28 3.20 20.42 -6.46
CA VAL A 28 2.77 20.40 -7.87
C VAL A 28 3.78 19.68 -8.77
N GLU A 29 5.08 19.92 -8.58
CA GLU A 29 6.11 19.24 -9.39
C GLU A 29 6.08 17.70 -9.19
N VAL A 30 5.98 17.26 -7.94
CA VAL A 30 5.88 15.83 -7.59
C VAL A 30 4.57 15.23 -8.07
N ALA A 31 3.47 15.95 -7.93
CA ALA A 31 2.13 15.53 -8.30
C ALA A 31 1.96 15.25 -9.81
N LYS A 32 2.86 15.75 -10.67
CA LYS A 32 2.83 15.46 -12.12
C LYS A 32 2.89 13.96 -12.43
N TYR A 33 3.54 13.18 -11.56
CA TYR A 33 3.67 11.73 -11.72
C TYR A 33 2.35 10.99 -11.55
N TYR A 34 1.45 11.45 -10.69
CA TYR A 34 0.23 10.77 -10.30
C TYR A 34 -0.92 11.08 -11.25
N ASP A 35 -1.91 10.19 -11.35
CA ASP A 35 -3.09 10.36 -12.21
C ASP A 35 -4.22 11.10 -11.48
N PHE A 36 -4.26 10.98 -10.14
CA PHE A 36 -5.20 11.69 -9.27
C PHE A 36 -4.56 12.05 -7.93
N ILE A 37 -5.14 13.03 -7.25
CA ILE A 37 -4.75 13.43 -5.90
C ILE A 37 -5.78 12.89 -4.91
N GLU A 38 -5.29 12.27 -3.86
CA GLU A 38 -6.10 11.68 -2.79
C GLU A 38 -6.16 12.63 -1.59
N VAL A 39 -7.37 12.81 -1.05
CA VAL A 39 -7.62 13.51 0.21
C VAL A 39 -8.42 12.62 1.14
N MET A 40 -8.24 12.80 2.44
CA MET A 40 -8.92 12.01 3.47
C MET A 40 -9.69 12.92 4.45
N PRO A 41 -10.65 12.36 5.21
CA PRO A 41 -11.32 13.09 6.27
C PRO A 41 -10.35 13.80 7.22
N PRO A 42 -10.67 15.02 7.71
CA PRO A 42 -9.82 15.74 8.66
C PRO A 42 -9.38 14.90 9.87
N ALA A 43 -10.25 14.03 10.37
CA ALA A 43 -9.97 13.13 11.49
C ALA A 43 -8.77 12.18 11.24
N ILE A 44 -8.48 11.85 9.98
CA ILE A 44 -7.32 11.03 9.62
C ILE A 44 -6.00 11.78 9.84
N TYR A 45 -6.00 13.10 9.67
CA TYR A 45 -4.82 13.94 9.88
C TYR A 45 -4.66 14.43 11.33
N ALA A 46 -5.67 14.28 12.19
CA ALA A 46 -5.65 14.76 13.58
C ALA A 46 -4.41 14.35 14.38
N PRO A 47 -3.82 13.15 14.23
CA PRO A 47 -2.58 12.78 14.91
C PRO A 47 -1.38 13.69 14.58
N LEU A 48 -1.41 14.42 13.49
CA LEU A 48 -0.34 15.37 13.13
C LEU A 48 -0.34 16.62 14.04
N ILE A 49 -1.49 16.99 14.60
CA ILE A 49 -1.59 18.07 15.62
C ILE A 49 -0.87 17.63 16.89
N ALA A 50 -1.12 16.39 17.36
CA ALA A 50 -0.47 15.85 18.55
C ALA A 50 1.06 15.74 18.41
N LYS A 51 1.58 15.77 17.19
CA LYS A 51 3.01 15.72 16.84
C LYS A 51 3.63 17.10 16.59
N ASP A 52 2.88 18.17 16.78
CA ASP A 52 3.27 19.54 16.45
C ASP A 52 3.69 19.75 14.98
N LEU A 53 3.20 18.89 14.07
CA LEU A 53 3.45 19.01 12.62
C LEU A 53 2.42 19.93 11.97
N ILE A 54 1.22 20.00 12.49
CA ILE A 54 0.11 20.87 12.09
C ILE A 54 -0.44 21.54 13.33
N LYS A 55 -0.80 22.82 13.21
CA LYS A 55 -1.16 23.65 14.37
C LYS A 55 -2.51 23.29 15.00
N ASP A 56 -3.55 23.15 14.18
CA ASP A 56 -4.93 22.99 14.60
C ASP A 56 -5.80 22.40 13.48
N GLU A 57 -7.06 22.15 13.75
CA GLU A 57 -8.04 21.62 12.78
C GLU A 57 -8.21 22.54 11.55
N GLY A 58 -8.20 23.86 11.75
CA GLY A 58 -8.29 24.81 10.65
C GLY A 58 -7.10 24.70 9.71
N ALA A 59 -5.92 24.40 10.22
CA ALA A 59 -4.72 24.14 9.41
C ALA A 59 -4.83 22.78 8.65
N ILE A 60 -5.50 21.77 9.21
CA ILE A 60 -5.83 20.53 8.48
C ILE A 60 -6.76 20.82 7.30
N GLU A 61 -7.84 21.58 7.53
CA GLU A 61 -8.75 21.97 6.46
C GLU A 61 -8.02 22.75 5.36
N GLN A 62 -7.11 23.67 5.74
CA GLN A 62 -6.32 24.41 4.76
C GLN A 62 -5.39 23.49 3.97
N LEU A 63 -4.75 22.52 4.61
CA LEU A 63 -3.91 21.52 3.94
C LEU A 63 -4.68 20.70 2.92
N ILE A 64 -5.93 20.32 3.23
CA ILE A 64 -6.81 19.63 2.27
C ILE A 64 -7.13 20.55 1.08
N ARG A 65 -7.41 21.85 1.33
CA ARG A 65 -7.62 22.84 0.25
C ARG A 65 -6.37 22.99 -0.61
N ASP A 66 -5.19 22.96 -0.01
CA ASP A 66 -3.93 23.06 -0.72
C ASP A 66 -3.65 21.83 -1.59
N LEU A 67 -4.00 20.61 -1.14
CA LEU A 67 -3.96 19.39 -1.97
C LEU A 67 -4.92 19.48 -3.16
N ILE A 68 -6.12 20.01 -2.95
CA ILE A 68 -7.08 20.27 -4.04
C ILE A 68 -6.51 21.28 -5.03
N GLU A 69 -5.86 22.33 -4.54
CA GLU A 69 -5.21 23.33 -5.39
C GLU A 69 -4.04 22.71 -6.20
N VAL A 70 -3.25 21.79 -5.60
CA VAL A 70 -2.22 21.03 -6.33
C VAL A 70 -2.84 20.28 -7.51
N ALA A 71 -3.96 19.60 -7.29
CA ALA A 71 -4.68 18.88 -8.33
C ALA A 71 -5.21 19.81 -9.41
N ASN A 72 -5.85 20.93 -9.03
CA ASN A 72 -6.43 21.91 -9.93
C ASN A 72 -5.36 22.52 -10.87
N ARG A 73 -4.16 22.81 -10.37
CA ARG A 73 -3.04 23.32 -11.19
C ARG A 73 -2.57 22.33 -12.26
N LEU A 74 -2.88 21.06 -12.11
CA LEU A 74 -2.48 19.99 -13.02
C LEU A 74 -3.66 19.41 -13.81
N ASP A 75 -4.88 19.97 -13.62
CA ASP A 75 -6.13 19.45 -14.20
C ASP A 75 -6.34 17.95 -13.88
N LYS A 76 -6.10 17.57 -12.61
CA LYS A 76 -6.24 16.22 -12.13
C LYS A 76 -7.42 16.06 -11.20
N PRO A 77 -8.12 14.91 -11.24
CA PRO A 77 -9.22 14.66 -10.31
C PRO A 77 -8.71 14.51 -8.87
N VAL A 78 -9.53 14.99 -7.93
CA VAL A 78 -9.35 14.75 -6.49
C VAL A 78 -10.31 13.67 -6.05
N LEU A 79 -9.83 12.68 -5.33
CA LEU A 79 -10.64 11.59 -4.78
C LEU A 79 -10.60 11.63 -3.24
N ALA A 80 -11.77 11.66 -2.63
CA ALA A 80 -11.88 11.54 -1.18
C ALA A 80 -11.96 10.06 -0.78
N THR A 81 -10.97 9.59 -0.01
CA THR A 81 -10.89 8.20 0.48
C THR A 81 -10.95 8.16 2.00
N GLY A 82 -11.43 7.04 2.56
CA GLY A 82 -11.69 6.92 4.00
C GLY A 82 -10.49 6.46 4.84
N ASN A 83 -9.40 5.99 4.21
CA ASN A 83 -8.29 5.31 4.90
C ASN A 83 -8.80 4.26 5.91
N VAL A 84 -9.73 3.41 5.48
CA VAL A 84 -10.48 2.49 6.34
C VAL A 84 -9.59 1.35 6.81
N HIS A 85 -9.58 1.12 8.12
CA HIS A 85 -8.84 0.02 8.75
C HIS A 85 -9.70 -0.89 9.63
N TYR A 86 -10.93 -0.47 9.93
CA TYR A 86 -11.92 -1.24 10.69
C TYR A 86 -13.34 -0.76 10.35
N ILE A 87 -14.35 -1.56 10.70
CA ILE A 87 -15.73 -1.30 10.27
C ILE A 87 -16.41 -0.32 11.21
N ASN A 88 -16.50 -0.62 12.50
CA ASN A 88 -17.24 0.20 13.44
C ASN A 88 -16.31 1.06 14.28
N PRO A 89 -16.70 2.28 14.70
CA PRO A 89 -15.87 3.15 15.53
C PRO A 89 -15.30 2.48 16.80
N GLU A 90 -16.07 1.60 17.44
CA GLU A 90 -15.66 0.84 18.62
C GLU A 90 -14.53 -0.16 18.37
N ASP A 91 -14.31 -0.58 17.12
CA ASP A 91 -13.24 -1.50 16.73
C ASP A 91 -11.86 -0.83 16.73
N ALA A 92 -11.79 0.48 16.96
CA ALA A 92 -10.54 1.23 17.05
C ALA A 92 -9.54 0.61 18.05
N ILE A 93 -10.04 0.01 19.14
CA ILE A 93 -9.21 -0.65 20.15
C ILE A 93 -8.42 -1.83 19.59
N TYR A 94 -9.01 -2.61 18.67
CA TYR A 94 -8.33 -3.75 18.04
C TYR A 94 -7.19 -3.27 17.14
N ARG A 95 -7.44 -2.20 16.36
CA ARG A 95 -6.38 -1.57 15.57
C ARG A 95 -5.25 -1.05 16.44
N GLU A 96 -5.56 -0.40 17.56
CA GLU A 96 -4.56 0.11 18.48
C GLU A 96 -3.66 -1.02 18.99
N ILE A 97 -4.24 -2.14 19.42
CA ILE A 97 -3.49 -3.32 19.88
C ILE A 97 -2.57 -3.85 18.77
N ILE A 98 -3.08 -4.00 17.55
CA ILE A 98 -2.30 -4.52 16.41
C ILE A 98 -1.14 -3.58 16.09
N VAL A 99 -1.38 -2.28 15.96
CA VAL A 99 -0.34 -1.30 15.63
C VAL A 99 0.75 -1.27 16.70
N ARG A 100 0.38 -1.33 17.99
CA ARG A 100 1.35 -1.38 19.09
C ARG A 100 2.13 -2.68 19.14
N ALA A 101 1.50 -3.82 18.82
CA ALA A 101 2.15 -5.13 18.82
C ALA A 101 3.13 -5.31 17.64
N LEU A 102 2.78 -4.80 16.46
CA LEU A 102 3.61 -4.93 15.24
C LEU A 102 4.71 -3.86 15.13
N GLY A 103 4.74 -2.89 16.05
CA GLY A 103 5.69 -1.79 16.00
C GLY A 103 5.26 -0.67 15.04
N GLN A 104 6.21 0.19 14.71
CA GLN A 104 5.93 1.43 14.00
C GLN A 104 5.80 1.21 12.50
N GLY A 105 4.59 1.44 11.99
CA GLY A 105 4.31 1.54 10.57
C GLY A 105 4.54 2.95 10.02
N ALA A 106 3.53 3.47 9.35
CA ALA A 106 3.44 4.78 8.74
C ALA A 106 3.83 5.95 9.66
N MET A 107 4.27 7.06 9.07
CA MET A 107 4.67 8.27 9.80
C MET A 107 3.60 8.74 10.80
N ILE A 108 2.32 8.61 10.44
CA ILE A 108 1.18 8.99 11.27
C ILE A 108 1.09 8.17 12.57
N ASN A 109 1.63 6.96 12.60
CA ASN A 109 1.60 6.05 13.76
C ASN A 109 2.88 6.11 14.61
N ARG A 110 3.89 6.90 14.20
CA ARG A 110 5.16 7.00 14.95
C ARG A 110 4.94 7.64 16.31
N PRO A 111 5.61 7.15 17.37
CA PRO A 111 5.53 7.75 18.69
C PRO A 111 5.94 9.22 18.70
N ILE A 112 5.40 9.95 19.67
CA ILE A 112 5.80 11.32 19.99
C ILE A 112 7.00 11.27 20.93
N GLY A 113 8.07 11.97 20.59
CA GLY A 113 9.32 11.95 21.36
C GLY A 113 10.27 10.81 20.98
N LYS A 114 11.35 10.66 21.74
CA LYS A 114 12.41 9.67 21.47
C LYS A 114 12.82 8.93 22.75
N GLY A 115 13.32 7.70 22.56
CA GLY A 115 13.85 6.88 23.67
C GLY A 115 12.79 6.44 24.67
N GLU A 116 13.17 6.30 25.93
CA GLU A 116 12.30 5.81 27.02
C GLU A 116 11.09 6.72 27.31
N ASN A 117 11.15 7.97 26.89
CA ASN A 117 10.07 8.95 27.05
C ASN A 117 9.15 9.04 25.83
N ALA A 118 9.31 8.18 24.84
CA ALA A 118 8.45 8.16 23.67
C ALA A 118 7.03 7.76 24.06
N GLN A 119 6.07 8.63 23.73
CA GLN A 119 4.64 8.39 23.96
C GLN A 119 4.00 7.83 22.69
N PRO A 120 3.06 6.89 22.80
CA PRO A 120 2.30 6.46 21.64
C PRO A 120 1.54 7.63 21.04
N ALA A 121 1.65 7.82 19.71
CA ALA A 121 0.79 8.78 19.05
C ALA A 121 -0.66 8.29 19.07
N PRO A 122 -1.65 9.19 19.19
CA PRO A 122 -3.03 8.82 18.97
C PRO A 122 -3.17 8.26 17.53
N LEU A 123 -3.98 7.24 17.37
CA LEU A 123 -4.31 6.72 16.04
C LEU A 123 -5.46 7.54 15.45
N PRO A 124 -5.51 7.68 14.11
CA PRO A 124 -6.62 8.36 13.45
C PRO A 124 -7.91 7.55 13.55
N GLU A 125 -9.03 8.23 13.48
CA GLU A 125 -10.36 7.62 13.36
C GLU A 125 -10.55 7.05 11.95
N ALA A 126 -10.17 5.80 11.75
CA ALA A 126 -10.12 5.13 10.46
C ALA A 126 -11.20 4.05 10.30
N HIS A 127 -12.40 4.29 10.80
CA HIS A 127 -13.56 3.43 10.60
C HIS A 127 -14.16 3.60 9.21
N PHE A 128 -14.95 2.61 8.78
CA PHE A 128 -15.73 2.71 7.56
C PHE A 128 -16.80 3.81 7.70
N ARG A 129 -16.79 4.75 6.77
CA ARG A 129 -17.78 5.83 6.68
C ARG A 129 -18.69 5.59 5.50
N THR A 130 -20.00 5.77 5.70
CA THR A 130 -20.98 5.81 4.62
C THR A 130 -20.76 7.05 3.74
N THR A 131 -21.40 7.08 2.56
CA THR A 131 -21.34 8.25 1.67
C THR A 131 -21.78 9.54 2.37
N ASN A 132 -22.84 9.47 3.19
CA ASN A 132 -23.32 10.66 3.91
C ASN A 132 -22.31 11.13 4.94
N GLU A 133 -21.74 10.23 5.74
CA GLU A 133 -20.68 10.56 6.69
C GLU A 133 -19.45 11.15 6.00
N MET A 134 -19.05 10.61 4.85
CA MET A 134 -17.96 11.20 4.06
C MET A 134 -18.31 12.60 3.56
N LEU A 135 -19.54 12.84 3.11
CA LEU A 135 -19.99 14.18 2.71
C LEU A 135 -19.98 15.17 3.88
N ASP A 136 -20.36 14.72 5.08
CA ASP A 136 -20.32 15.53 6.29
C ASP A 136 -18.88 15.90 6.68
N GLU A 137 -17.94 14.97 6.57
CA GLU A 137 -16.49 15.19 6.84
C GLU A 137 -15.88 16.28 5.91
N PHE A 138 -16.38 16.40 4.69
CA PHE A 138 -15.91 17.39 3.72
C PHE A 138 -16.84 18.61 3.57
N ALA A 139 -17.84 18.78 4.47
CA ALA A 139 -18.79 19.88 4.42
C ALA A 139 -18.13 21.28 4.44
N PHE A 140 -16.96 21.41 5.02
CA PHE A 140 -16.16 22.65 5.08
C PHE A 140 -15.69 23.14 3.69
N LEU A 141 -15.71 22.29 2.66
CA LEU A 141 -15.39 22.64 1.27
C LEU A 141 -16.59 23.23 0.52
N GLY A 142 -17.79 23.15 1.10
CA GLY A 142 -19.04 23.45 0.42
C GLY A 142 -19.62 22.23 -0.30
N LYS A 143 -20.92 22.25 -0.47
CA LYS A 143 -21.71 21.09 -0.90
C LYS A 143 -21.31 20.53 -2.27
N ASP A 144 -21.04 21.40 -3.23
CA ASP A 144 -20.76 21.00 -4.62
C ASP A 144 -19.40 20.32 -4.71
N LEU A 145 -18.36 20.93 -4.14
CA LEU A 145 -17.00 20.36 -4.16
C LEU A 145 -16.92 19.08 -3.31
N ALA A 146 -17.57 19.04 -2.15
CA ALA A 146 -17.66 17.82 -1.36
C ALA A 146 -18.30 16.66 -2.15
N TYR A 147 -19.42 16.91 -2.85
CA TYR A 147 -20.05 15.91 -3.70
C TYR A 147 -19.15 15.48 -4.86
N GLU A 148 -18.47 16.42 -5.49
CA GLU A 148 -17.55 16.14 -6.59
C GLU A 148 -16.45 15.15 -6.15
N ILE A 149 -15.72 15.44 -5.06
CA ILE A 149 -14.59 14.61 -4.64
C ILE A 149 -14.99 13.29 -3.97
N VAL A 150 -16.13 13.27 -3.25
CA VAL A 150 -16.61 12.09 -2.52
C VAL A 150 -17.37 11.13 -3.42
N VAL A 151 -18.17 11.64 -4.35
CA VAL A 151 -19.12 10.83 -5.14
C VAL A 151 -18.74 10.81 -6.61
N ALA A 152 -18.69 11.97 -7.27
CA ALA A 152 -18.57 12.02 -8.72
C ALA A 152 -17.20 11.48 -9.19
N ASN A 153 -16.12 11.97 -8.62
CA ASN A 153 -14.76 11.59 -9.02
C ASN A 153 -14.43 10.15 -8.63
N THR A 154 -14.85 9.70 -7.44
CA THR A 154 -14.64 8.30 -7.00
C THR A 154 -15.39 7.33 -7.91
N GLN A 155 -16.63 7.65 -8.29
CA GLN A 155 -17.38 6.83 -9.22
C GLN A 155 -16.79 6.86 -10.64
N ALA A 156 -16.36 8.02 -11.12
CA ALA A 156 -15.72 8.16 -12.43
C ALA A 156 -14.39 7.36 -12.48
N MET A 157 -13.62 7.33 -11.39
CA MET A 157 -12.41 6.53 -11.29
C MET A 157 -12.74 5.02 -11.28
N ALA A 158 -13.70 4.59 -10.46
CA ALA A 158 -14.11 3.20 -10.39
C ALA A 158 -14.59 2.66 -11.75
N ASN A 159 -15.28 3.47 -12.54
CA ASN A 159 -15.75 3.09 -13.86
C ASN A 159 -14.65 2.92 -14.92
N GLN A 160 -13.43 3.36 -14.63
CA GLN A 160 -12.26 3.14 -15.51
C GLN A 160 -11.56 1.81 -15.23
N ILE A 161 -11.88 1.16 -14.12
CA ILE A 161 -11.25 -0.11 -13.74
C ILE A 161 -11.92 -1.25 -14.50
N GLU A 162 -11.13 -1.98 -15.26
CA GLU A 162 -11.54 -3.17 -15.97
C GLU A 162 -11.27 -4.42 -15.12
N GLU A 163 -12.00 -5.51 -15.40
CA GLU A 163 -11.71 -6.79 -14.77
C GLU A 163 -10.38 -7.34 -15.28
N VAL A 164 -9.45 -7.60 -14.38
CA VAL A 164 -8.11 -8.09 -14.72
C VAL A 164 -7.84 -9.41 -13.98
N GLU A 165 -7.47 -10.43 -14.73
CA GLU A 165 -6.98 -11.68 -14.14
C GLU A 165 -5.52 -11.48 -13.69
N VAL A 166 -5.32 -11.05 -12.44
CA VAL A 166 -4.01 -10.69 -11.87
C VAL A 166 -3.10 -11.92 -11.71
N VAL A 167 -3.70 -13.07 -11.36
CA VAL A 167 -2.98 -14.33 -11.18
C VAL A 167 -3.57 -15.36 -12.12
N LYS A 168 -2.73 -15.92 -12.99
CA LYS A 168 -3.16 -17.01 -13.88
C LYS A 168 -3.65 -18.19 -13.04
N LYS A 169 -4.75 -18.81 -13.47
CA LYS A 169 -5.34 -19.98 -12.78
C LYS A 169 -4.47 -21.22 -12.90
N ASP A 170 -3.72 -21.31 -13.99
CA ASP A 170 -2.83 -22.43 -14.26
C ASP A 170 -1.48 -22.24 -13.57
N LEU A 171 -0.87 -23.35 -13.17
CA LEU A 171 0.50 -23.36 -12.68
C LEU A 171 1.44 -22.87 -13.79
N TYR A 172 2.19 -21.82 -13.53
CA TYR A 172 3.20 -21.31 -14.43
C TYR A 172 4.58 -21.72 -13.92
N THR A 173 5.15 -22.72 -14.57
CA THR A 173 6.53 -23.13 -14.30
C THR A 173 7.46 -22.34 -15.21
N PRO A 174 8.47 -21.62 -14.66
CA PRO A 174 9.44 -20.92 -15.47
C PRO A 174 10.24 -21.92 -16.32
N TYR A 175 10.42 -21.60 -17.60
CA TYR A 175 11.27 -22.40 -18.47
C TYR A 175 12.74 -22.14 -18.11
N ILE A 176 13.44 -23.20 -17.79
CA ILE A 176 14.90 -23.20 -17.59
C ILE A 176 15.49 -24.19 -18.59
N ASP A 177 16.35 -23.70 -19.46
CA ASP A 177 16.99 -24.55 -20.49
C ASP A 177 17.75 -25.70 -19.86
N ARG A 178 17.50 -26.91 -20.35
CA ARG A 178 18.14 -28.16 -19.87
C ARG A 178 17.98 -28.40 -18.35
N ALA A 179 16.86 -27.97 -17.77
CA ALA A 179 16.65 -28.09 -16.31
C ALA A 179 16.74 -29.54 -15.83
N GLU A 180 16.16 -30.47 -16.58
CA GLU A 180 16.13 -31.90 -16.22
C GLU A 180 17.54 -32.50 -16.23
N GLU A 181 18.33 -32.25 -17.27
CA GLU A 181 19.71 -32.74 -17.37
C GLU A 181 20.59 -32.11 -16.28
N GLN A 182 20.40 -30.80 -16.01
CA GLN A 182 21.17 -30.13 -14.96
C GLN A 182 20.87 -30.71 -13.58
N VAL A 183 19.60 -30.98 -13.27
CA VAL A 183 19.23 -31.62 -11.98
C VAL A 183 19.84 -33.00 -11.86
N ALA A 184 19.81 -33.82 -12.92
CA ALA A 184 20.43 -35.14 -12.92
C ALA A 184 21.95 -35.04 -12.73
N GLU A 185 22.64 -34.19 -13.53
CA GLU A 185 24.08 -33.96 -13.45
C GLU A 185 24.51 -33.51 -12.03
N MET A 186 23.81 -32.53 -11.45
CA MET A 186 24.09 -32.05 -10.10
C MET A 186 23.87 -33.12 -9.04
N THR A 187 22.83 -33.94 -9.20
CA THR A 187 22.52 -35.02 -8.25
C THR A 187 23.60 -36.07 -8.25
N TYR A 188 24.02 -36.57 -9.43
CA TYR A 188 25.07 -37.55 -9.53
C TYR A 188 26.43 -37.01 -9.11
N ALA A 189 26.76 -35.76 -9.48
CA ALA A 189 28.01 -35.13 -9.05
C ALA A 189 28.09 -35.07 -7.52
N LYS A 190 26.99 -34.69 -6.87
CA LYS A 190 26.96 -34.67 -5.38
C LYS A 190 27.00 -36.05 -4.76
N ALA A 191 26.37 -37.02 -5.37
CA ALA A 191 26.42 -38.40 -4.92
C ALA A 191 27.85 -38.99 -5.00
N PHE A 192 28.56 -38.76 -6.11
CA PHE A 192 29.95 -39.19 -6.26
C PHE A 192 30.88 -38.52 -5.25
N GLU A 193 30.65 -37.23 -4.94
CA GLU A 193 31.40 -36.52 -3.90
C GLU A 193 31.23 -37.16 -2.52
N LEU A 194 29.99 -37.59 -2.19
CA LEU A 194 29.65 -38.08 -0.85
C LEU A 194 29.95 -39.57 -0.66
N TYR A 195 29.73 -40.40 -1.69
CA TYR A 195 29.72 -41.85 -1.60
C TYR A 195 30.79 -42.52 -2.46
N GLY A 196 31.54 -41.74 -3.25
CA GLY A 196 32.59 -42.25 -4.14
C GLY A 196 32.09 -42.68 -5.52
N ASN A 197 33.05 -43.07 -6.37
CA ASN A 197 32.78 -43.59 -7.72
C ASN A 197 33.51 -44.92 -7.89
N PRO A 198 32.83 -46.07 -8.15
CA PRO A 198 31.38 -46.17 -8.43
C PRO A 198 30.54 -45.96 -7.17
N LEU A 199 29.27 -45.56 -7.36
CA LEU A 199 28.27 -45.45 -6.29
C LEU A 199 27.97 -46.86 -5.73
N PRO A 200 27.64 -46.99 -4.44
CA PRO A 200 27.00 -48.18 -3.90
C PRO A 200 25.65 -48.41 -4.56
N ASP A 201 25.31 -49.64 -4.92
CA ASP A 201 24.06 -50.01 -5.64
C ASP A 201 22.81 -49.46 -4.97
N ILE A 202 22.74 -49.45 -3.64
CA ILE A 202 21.59 -48.93 -2.89
C ILE A 202 21.42 -47.43 -3.10
N ILE A 203 22.49 -46.68 -3.26
CA ILE A 203 22.47 -45.22 -3.51
C ILE A 203 22.06 -44.96 -4.97
N ASP A 204 22.65 -45.68 -5.90
CA ASP A 204 22.37 -45.51 -7.32
C ASP A 204 20.90 -45.82 -7.63
N LEU A 205 20.40 -46.97 -7.18
CA LEU A 205 18.99 -47.34 -7.35
C LEU A 205 18.02 -46.32 -6.70
N ARG A 206 18.43 -45.70 -5.58
CA ARG A 206 17.61 -44.66 -4.95
C ARG A 206 17.59 -43.38 -5.75
N ILE A 207 18.72 -42.95 -6.30
CA ILE A 207 18.81 -41.77 -7.16
C ILE A 207 17.97 -41.95 -8.42
N GLU A 208 18.09 -43.11 -9.10
CA GLU A 208 17.28 -43.41 -10.29
C GLU A 208 15.77 -43.32 -9.98
N LYS A 209 15.35 -43.89 -8.85
CA LYS A 209 13.95 -43.84 -8.43
C LYS A 209 13.46 -42.41 -8.17
N GLU A 210 14.23 -41.60 -7.44
CA GLU A 210 13.87 -40.23 -7.12
C GLU A 210 13.86 -39.34 -8.37
N LEU A 211 14.90 -39.43 -9.20
CA LEU A 211 14.97 -38.66 -10.45
C LEU A 211 13.82 -39.03 -11.42
N SER A 212 13.51 -40.32 -11.57
CA SER A 212 12.38 -40.72 -12.40
C SER A 212 11.03 -40.19 -11.89
N SER A 213 10.87 -40.05 -10.57
CA SER A 213 9.68 -39.45 -9.98
C SER A 213 9.62 -37.93 -10.15
N ILE A 214 10.76 -37.25 -10.06
CA ILE A 214 10.84 -35.78 -10.17
C ILE A 214 10.70 -35.36 -11.64
N LEU A 215 11.44 -36.01 -12.55
CA LEU A 215 11.50 -35.63 -13.96
C LEU A 215 10.34 -36.21 -14.77
N GLY A 216 9.73 -37.30 -14.32
CA GLY A 216 8.64 -38.00 -15.02
C GLY A 216 7.25 -37.38 -14.85
N ASN A 217 7.10 -36.35 -14.02
CA ASN A 217 5.80 -35.70 -13.77
C ASN A 217 5.62 -34.37 -14.52
N GLY A 218 6.53 -33.99 -15.41
CA GLY A 218 6.41 -32.89 -16.37
C GLY A 218 6.51 -31.53 -15.75
#